data_57d613dc8635c28b3c954183a5a1e402
#
_entry.id   57d613dc8635c28b3c954183a5a1e402
#
_cell.length_a   1.000
_cell.length_b   1.000
_cell.length_c   1.000
_cell.angle_alpha   90.00
_cell.angle_beta   90.00
_cell.angle_gamma   90.00
#
_symmetry.space_group_name_H-M   'P 1'
#
loop_
_entity.id
_entity.type
_entity.pdbx_description
1 polymer ?
#
loop_
_entity_poly.entity_id
_entity_poly.type
_entity_poly.pdbx_seq_one_letter_code
_entity_poly.pdbx_strand_id
1 'polypeptide(L)'
;MPARPEIIKNLAPDSYYHDWLDNYRPSEYWEKLSPNIKDLDLPMLHVGGWFDTYLRGTIHLYKEMASRSSCPQHLIIGPWAHLPWGRKVGALDYGFAASNPVDELQIRYFDRFLKGVDTGILDERPISLFEMGRNDWRKFDKWPNNNHKSYFLASTGLAAMREDAGILTESCADACTDDIFVHDPWRPVPSLGGHAAFPAGAMERSTIDCRTDVLTYTSAPLTADLHLAGDIIVEVCCTADAQSFDLCAILSEVKDSGSVYNFTQGYVRVNSGEIPVRIVLQSTCMQIAKGNAWRLSLSAACFPAYEVNPGTGAPDGEARAIDAKIITLTVSCGGNFPSQILLPIVD
;
A
#
# COMPACT_ATOMS: atom_id res chain seq x y z
N MET A 1 14.69 -7.26 16.29
CA MET A 1 15.71 -8.32 16.36
C MET A 1 16.94 -7.83 15.67
N PRO A 2 18.16 -8.20 16.07
CA PRO A 2 19.33 -7.78 15.34
C PRO A 2 19.26 -8.38 13.93
N ALA A 3 19.27 -7.53 12.91
CA ALA A 3 19.30 -7.97 11.52
C ALA A 3 20.67 -8.55 11.12
N ARG A 4 21.69 -8.42 12.01
CA ARG A 4 23.07 -8.90 11.80
C ARG A 4 23.46 -9.98 12.81
N PRO A 5 22.80 -11.16 12.80
CA PRO A 5 23.18 -12.22 13.73
C PRO A 5 24.56 -12.76 13.34
N GLU A 6 25.39 -13.04 14.35
CA GLU A 6 26.77 -13.49 14.17
C GLU A 6 26.86 -14.80 13.36
N ILE A 7 25.83 -15.63 13.46
CA ILE A 7 25.77 -16.88 12.68
C ILE A 7 25.77 -16.64 11.16
N ILE A 8 25.11 -15.58 10.67
CA ILE A 8 25.11 -15.25 9.24
C ILE A 8 26.48 -14.75 8.81
N LYS A 9 27.17 -13.96 9.64
CA LYS A 9 28.55 -13.54 9.36
C LYS A 9 29.51 -14.74 9.23
N ASN A 10 29.31 -15.75 10.06
CA ASN A 10 30.15 -16.92 10.08
C ASN A 10 29.85 -17.91 8.93
N LEU A 11 28.57 -18.09 8.61
CA LEU A 11 28.13 -19.05 7.59
C LEU A 11 28.15 -18.49 6.17
N ALA A 12 27.95 -17.18 6.02
CA ALA A 12 27.86 -16.52 4.71
C ALA A 12 28.50 -15.10 4.78
N PRO A 13 29.84 -15.01 5.01
CA PRO A 13 30.52 -13.71 5.18
C PRO A 13 30.44 -12.83 3.94
N ASP A 14 30.38 -13.42 2.75
CA ASP A 14 30.32 -12.71 1.46
C ASP A 14 28.87 -12.57 0.93
N SER A 15 27.86 -12.72 1.79
CA SER A 15 26.47 -12.58 1.36
C SER A 15 26.12 -11.13 1.06
N TYR A 16 25.44 -10.87 -0.07
CA TYR A 16 24.84 -9.57 -0.40
C TYR A 16 23.88 -9.04 0.69
N TYR A 17 23.44 -9.90 1.59
CA TYR A 17 22.61 -9.52 2.74
C TYR A 17 23.31 -8.46 3.63
N HIS A 18 24.62 -8.54 3.81
CA HIS A 18 25.38 -7.56 4.56
C HIS A 18 25.39 -6.22 3.84
N ASP A 19 25.61 -6.22 2.52
CA ASP A 19 25.56 -5.00 1.71
C ASP A 19 24.20 -4.32 1.77
N TRP A 20 23.12 -5.10 1.74
CA TRP A 20 21.75 -4.56 1.86
C TRP A 20 21.48 -3.93 3.21
N LEU A 21 21.99 -4.51 4.30
CA LEU A 21 21.87 -3.92 5.62
C LEU A 21 22.72 -2.65 5.78
N ASP A 22 23.86 -2.56 5.12
CA ASP A 22 24.70 -1.36 5.11
C ASP A 22 24.09 -0.24 4.25
N ASN A 23 23.26 -0.60 3.28
CA ASN A 23 22.64 0.29 2.32
C ASN A 23 21.10 0.22 2.36
N TYR A 24 20.49 0.09 3.54
CA TYR A 24 19.03 -0.02 3.68
C TYR A 24 18.26 1.25 3.25
N ARG A 25 18.93 2.35 3.07
CA ARG A 25 18.37 3.60 2.52
C ARG A 25 18.83 3.82 1.08
N PRO A 26 18.14 4.65 0.28
CA PRO A 26 18.61 5.07 -1.04
C PRO A 26 20.05 5.59 -0.94
N SER A 27 20.95 5.06 -1.76
CA SER A 27 22.39 5.35 -1.75
C SER A 27 23.01 5.07 -3.13
N GLU A 28 24.25 5.49 -3.33
CA GLU A 28 25.01 5.17 -4.55
C GLU A 28 25.11 3.67 -4.83
N TYR A 29 25.02 2.82 -3.80
CA TYR A 29 24.97 1.37 -3.96
C TYR A 29 23.77 0.96 -4.83
N TRP A 30 22.57 1.45 -4.51
CA TRP A 30 21.36 1.14 -5.27
C TRP A 30 21.34 1.83 -6.63
N GLU A 31 21.91 3.03 -6.74
CA GLU A 31 22.05 3.72 -8.03
C GLU A 31 22.89 2.90 -9.03
N LYS A 32 23.97 2.28 -8.54
CA LYS A 32 24.83 1.41 -9.37
C LYS A 32 24.15 0.11 -9.82
N LEU A 33 23.21 -0.40 -9.01
CA LEU A 33 22.43 -1.60 -9.32
C LEU A 33 21.19 -1.31 -10.16
N SER A 34 20.75 -0.06 -10.18
CA SER A 34 19.58 0.37 -10.95
C SER A 34 19.94 0.53 -12.43
N PRO A 35 19.06 0.10 -13.35
CA PRO A 35 19.31 0.32 -14.76
C PRO A 35 19.31 1.82 -15.09
N ASN A 36 20.26 2.25 -15.91
CA ASN A 36 20.24 3.61 -16.45
C ASN A 36 19.16 3.71 -17.53
N ILE A 37 18.01 4.23 -17.16
CA ILE A 37 16.88 4.41 -18.08
C ILE A 37 16.85 5.76 -18.76
N LYS A 38 17.76 6.70 -18.37
CA LYS A 38 17.72 8.11 -18.85
C LYS A 38 17.85 8.23 -20.36
N ASP A 39 18.65 7.35 -20.96
CA ASP A 39 18.93 7.37 -22.39
C ASP A 39 18.06 6.39 -23.20
N LEU A 40 17.13 5.71 -22.52
CA LEU A 40 16.24 4.76 -23.19
C LEU A 40 15.02 5.48 -23.77
N ASP A 41 14.77 5.26 -25.06
CA ASP A 41 13.56 5.65 -25.76
C ASP A 41 13.05 4.48 -26.59
N LEU A 42 12.34 3.59 -25.95
CA LEU A 42 11.86 2.32 -26.48
C LEU A 42 10.37 2.15 -26.19
N PRO A 43 9.64 1.43 -27.07
CA PRO A 43 8.31 0.96 -26.69
C PRO A 43 8.42 -0.02 -25.53
N MET A 44 7.61 0.15 -24.49
CA MET A 44 7.62 -0.72 -23.31
C MET A 44 6.23 -1.22 -22.94
N LEU A 45 6.16 -2.48 -22.53
CA LEU A 45 5.01 -3.09 -21.88
C LEU A 45 5.32 -3.30 -20.40
N HIS A 46 4.68 -2.54 -19.54
CA HIS A 46 4.80 -2.63 -18.09
C HIS A 46 3.70 -3.53 -17.53
N VAL A 47 4.10 -4.52 -16.75
CA VAL A 47 3.17 -5.51 -16.16
C VAL A 47 3.30 -5.50 -14.65
N GLY A 48 2.18 -5.45 -13.95
CA GLY A 48 2.15 -5.47 -12.48
C GLY A 48 0.92 -6.18 -11.92
N GLY A 49 0.93 -6.36 -10.60
CA GLY A 49 -0.20 -6.89 -9.84
C GLY A 49 -0.49 -6.02 -8.62
N TRP A 50 -1.77 -5.84 -8.27
CA TRP A 50 -2.17 -5.01 -7.13
C TRP A 50 -1.57 -5.49 -5.80
N PHE A 51 -1.28 -6.79 -5.70
CA PHE A 51 -0.68 -7.41 -4.52
C PHE A 51 0.78 -7.84 -4.75
N ASP A 52 1.47 -7.20 -5.71
CA ASP A 52 2.88 -7.41 -5.99
C ASP A 52 3.73 -6.40 -5.21
N THR A 53 4.75 -6.88 -4.52
CA THR A 53 5.71 -6.06 -3.77
C THR A 53 6.47 -5.06 -4.68
N TYR A 54 6.66 -5.41 -5.95
CA TYR A 54 7.42 -4.60 -6.92
C TYR A 54 6.55 -3.60 -7.71
N LEU A 55 5.24 -3.57 -7.49
CA LEU A 55 4.31 -2.73 -8.24
C LEU A 55 4.69 -1.24 -8.22
N ARG A 56 5.20 -0.72 -7.10
CA ARG A 56 5.63 0.69 -7.01
C ARG A 56 6.70 1.03 -8.05
N GLY A 57 7.68 0.14 -8.22
CA GLY A 57 8.73 0.30 -9.23
C GLY A 57 8.18 0.25 -10.65
N THR A 58 7.27 -0.67 -10.93
CA THR A 58 6.60 -0.80 -12.23
C THR A 58 5.81 0.46 -12.60
N ILE A 59 5.00 0.99 -11.67
CA ILE A 59 4.22 2.21 -11.89
C ILE A 59 5.14 3.43 -12.04
N HIS A 60 6.19 3.53 -11.21
CA HIS A 60 7.15 4.62 -11.30
C HIS A 60 7.83 4.66 -12.67
N LEU A 61 8.33 3.51 -13.13
CA LEU A 61 8.95 3.38 -14.45
C LEU A 61 7.98 3.74 -15.57
N TYR A 62 6.73 3.24 -15.49
CA TYR A 62 5.70 3.62 -16.47
C TYR A 62 5.46 5.12 -16.50
N LYS A 63 5.24 5.77 -15.34
CA LYS A 63 4.98 7.22 -15.25
C LYS A 63 6.15 8.02 -15.83
N GLU A 64 7.39 7.63 -15.50
CA GLU A 64 8.57 8.30 -16.01
C GLU A 64 8.69 8.14 -17.53
N MET A 65 8.59 6.92 -18.04
CA MET A 65 8.69 6.67 -19.49
C MET A 65 7.53 7.33 -20.25
N ALA A 66 6.31 7.24 -19.77
CA ALA A 66 5.15 7.89 -20.41
C ALA A 66 5.24 9.42 -20.43
N SER A 67 6.01 10.03 -19.53
CA SER A 67 6.19 11.49 -19.51
C SER A 67 7.23 12.02 -20.48
N ARG A 68 8.22 11.20 -20.88
CA ARG A 68 9.38 11.65 -21.66
C ARG A 68 9.63 10.88 -22.95
N SER A 69 9.18 9.62 -23.05
CA SER A 69 9.44 8.78 -24.22
C SER A 69 8.62 9.23 -25.43
N SER A 70 9.23 9.19 -26.60
CA SER A 70 8.53 9.36 -27.89
C SER A 70 7.85 8.08 -28.34
N CYS A 71 8.22 6.94 -27.72
CA CYS A 71 7.71 5.62 -28.04
C CYS A 71 6.46 5.26 -27.20
N PRO A 72 5.56 4.42 -27.72
CA PRO A 72 4.38 3.97 -27.00
C PRO A 72 4.74 3.23 -25.70
N GLN A 73 4.06 3.59 -24.63
CA GLN A 73 4.18 2.97 -23.31
C GLN A 73 2.85 2.32 -22.93
N HIS A 74 2.83 1.02 -22.66
CA HIS A 74 1.64 0.31 -22.25
C HIS A 74 1.78 -0.21 -20.83
N LEU A 75 0.70 -0.15 -20.05
CA LEU A 75 0.67 -0.62 -18.67
C LEU A 75 -0.53 -1.55 -18.47
N ILE A 76 -0.28 -2.72 -17.91
CA ILE A 76 -1.34 -3.63 -17.46
C ILE A 76 -1.10 -4.00 -15.99
N ILE A 77 -2.13 -3.83 -15.16
CA ILE A 77 -2.08 -4.22 -13.75
C ILE A 77 -3.32 -5.06 -13.43
N GLY A 78 -3.08 -6.32 -13.07
CA GLY A 78 -4.13 -7.26 -12.66
C GLY A 78 -4.25 -7.37 -11.14
N PRO A 79 -5.22 -8.13 -10.63
CA PRO A 79 -5.42 -8.34 -9.20
C PRO A 79 -4.44 -9.40 -8.64
N TRP A 80 -3.23 -9.45 -9.19
CA TRP A 80 -2.27 -10.50 -8.96
C TRP A 80 -1.29 -10.18 -7.84
N ALA A 81 -0.73 -11.24 -7.23
CA ALA A 81 0.52 -11.21 -6.49
C ALA A 81 1.70 -11.27 -7.48
N HIS A 82 2.94 -11.30 -6.96
CA HIS A 82 4.13 -11.41 -7.80
C HIS A 82 4.11 -12.66 -8.70
N LEU A 83 3.75 -13.79 -8.13
CA LEU A 83 3.54 -15.07 -8.81
C LEU A 83 2.61 -15.98 -7.98
N PRO A 84 1.77 -16.82 -8.64
CA PRO A 84 1.39 -16.81 -10.06
C PRO A 84 0.37 -15.70 -10.37
N TRP A 85 0.27 -15.29 -11.63
CA TRP A 85 -0.74 -14.35 -12.11
C TRP A 85 -2.09 -15.04 -12.32
N GLY A 86 -2.73 -15.40 -11.24
CA GLY A 86 -3.97 -16.15 -11.26
C GLY A 86 -5.15 -15.34 -10.74
N ARG A 87 -6.36 -15.84 -10.97
CA ARG A 87 -7.60 -15.17 -10.53
C ARG A 87 -7.88 -15.25 -9.03
N LYS A 88 -7.25 -16.22 -8.33
CA LYS A 88 -7.39 -16.38 -6.87
C LYS A 88 -6.17 -15.81 -6.18
N VAL A 89 -6.37 -14.76 -5.38
CA VAL A 89 -5.29 -14.07 -4.69
C VAL A 89 -5.75 -13.73 -3.27
N GLY A 90 -5.01 -14.24 -2.26
CA GLY A 90 -5.46 -14.22 -0.89
C GLY A 90 -6.72 -15.07 -0.70
N ALA A 91 -7.71 -14.51 -0.04
CA ALA A 91 -8.99 -15.17 0.23
C ALA A 91 -10.02 -15.00 -0.89
N LEU A 92 -9.74 -14.17 -1.92
CA LEU A 92 -10.72 -13.81 -2.94
C LEU A 92 -10.44 -14.49 -4.29
N ASP A 93 -11.53 -14.81 -5.01
CA ASP A 93 -11.53 -15.18 -6.41
C ASP A 93 -12.12 -14.00 -7.21
N TYR A 94 -11.27 -13.35 -8.01
CA TYR A 94 -11.63 -12.18 -8.83
C TYR A 94 -12.35 -12.55 -10.15
N GLY A 95 -12.70 -13.83 -10.32
CA GLY A 95 -13.43 -14.29 -11.48
C GLY A 95 -12.57 -14.55 -12.71
N PHE A 96 -13.24 -14.95 -13.79
CA PHE A 96 -12.57 -15.38 -15.01
C PHE A 96 -11.82 -14.23 -15.73
N ALA A 97 -12.35 -13.00 -15.65
CA ALA A 97 -11.71 -11.84 -16.25
C ALA A 97 -10.33 -11.53 -15.67
N ALA A 98 -10.03 -11.99 -14.43
CA ALA A 98 -8.75 -11.87 -13.79
C ALA A 98 -7.71 -12.92 -14.22
N SER A 99 -8.08 -13.87 -15.09
CA SER A 99 -7.13 -14.84 -15.65
C SER A 99 -6.06 -14.13 -16.44
N ASN A 100 -4.82 -14.66 -16.39
CA ASN A 100 -3.65 -14.03 -17.00
C ASN A 100 -3.79 -13.80 -18.51
N PRO A 101 -3.90 -12.55 -19.01
CA PRO A 101 -3.86 -12.25 -20.44
C PRO A 101 -2.47 -11.86 -20.93
N VAL A 102 -1.45 -11.88 -20.04
CA VAL A 102 -0.15 -11.26 -20.30
C VAL A 102 0.61 -11.98 -21.39
N ASP A 103 0.54 -13.31 -21.46
CA ASP A 103 1.26 -14.10 -22.48
C ASP A 103 0.78 -13.74 -23.90
N GLU A 104 -0.55 -13.66 -24.09
CA GLU A 104 -1.13 -13.25 -25.35
C GLU A 104 -0.79 -11.79 -25.70
N LEU A 105 -0.87 -10.91 -24.69
CA LEU A 105 -0.53 -9.49 -24.84
C LEU A 105 0.94 -9.31 -25.22
N GLN A 106 1.87 -10.08 -24.63
CA GLN A 106 3.28 -10.04 -24.96
C GLN A 106 3.54 -10.48 -26.41
N ILE A 107 2.87 -11.54 -26.88
CA ILE A 107 2.97 -12.00 -28.27
C ILE A 107 2.52 -10.89 -29.21
N ARG A 108 1.36 -10.29 -28.99
CA ARG A 108 0.82 -9.18 -29.80
C ARG A 108 1.77 -7.98 -29.78
N TYR A 109 2.35 -7.67 -28.62
CA TYR A 109 3.29 -6.57 -28.44
C TYR A 109 4.57 -6.78 -29.24
N PHE A 110 5.22 -7.95 -29.13
CA PHE A 110 6.44 -8.25 -29.85
C PHE A 110 6.21 -8.45 -31.35
N ASP A 111 5.08 -8.98 -31.78
CA ASP A 111 4.72 -9.05 -33.20
C ASP A 111 4.63 -7.64 -33.81
N ARG A 112 4.08 -6.67 -33.06
CA ARG A 112 4.03 -5.28 -33.51
C ARG A 112 5.42 -4.65 -33.62
N PHE A 113 6.21 -4.69 -32.54
CA PHE A 113 7.42 -3.88 -32.44
C PHE A 113 8.68 -4.58 -33.01
N LEU A 114 8.71 -5.89 -33.08
CA LEU A 114 9.86 -6.63 -33.63
C LEU A 114 9.63 -7.12 -35.06
N LYS A 115 8.38 -7.41 -35.44
CA LYS A 115 8.06 -7.95 -36.76
C LYS A 115 7.31 -6.96 -37.66
N GLY A 116 6.83 -5.84 -37.11
CA GLY A 116 6.06 -4.84 -37.84
C GLY A 116 4.63 -5.27 -38.21
N VAL A 117 4.11 -6.33 -37.59
CA VAL A 117 2.76 -6.81 -37.81
C VAL A 117 1.77 -5.84 -37.16
N ASP A 118 0.71 -5.50 -37.88
CA ASP A 118 -0.37 -4.72 -37.29
C ASP A 118 -1.24 -5.64 -36.41
N THR A 119 -1.14 -5.44 -35.08
CA THR A 119 -1.85 -6.23 -34.07
C THR A 119 -2.99 -5.44 -33.40
N GLY A 120 -3.23 -4.20 -33.84
CA GLY A 120 -4.23 -3.29 -33.25
C GLY A 120 -3.85 -2.75 -31.88
N ILE A 121 -2.67 -3.07 -31.33
CA ILE A 121 -2.30 -2.68 -29.97
C ILE A 121 -2.13 -1.14 -29.83
N LEU A 122 -1.79 -0.46 -30.90
CA LEU A 122 -1.64 1.01 -30.89
C LEU A 122 -2.98 1.75 -30.92
N ASP A 123 -4.05 1.07 -31.24
CA ASP A 123 -5.43 1.63 -31.24
C ASP A 123 -6.10 1.48 -29.87
N GLU A 124 -5.48 0.70 -28.97
CA GLU A 124 -5.96 0.51 -27.62
C GLU A 124 -5.50 1.62 -26.69
N ARG A 125 -6.32 1.92 -25.67
CA ARG A 125 -5.86 2.81 -24.59
C ARG A 125 -4.65 2.22 -23.88
N PRO A 126 -3.62 3.01 -23.58
CA PRO A 126 -2.33 2.51 -23.12
C PRO A 126 -2.34 1.89 -21.73
N ILE A 127 -3.35 2.16 -20.91
CA ILE A 127 -3.42 1.67 -19.54
C ILE A 127 -4.64 0.76 -19.38
N SER A 128 -4.39 -0.46 -18.90
CA SER A 128 -5.41 -1.44 -18.52
C SER A 128 -5.25 -1.78 -17.04
N LEU A 129 -6.20 -1.38 -16.21
CA LEU A 129 -6.24 -1.65 -14.78
C LEU A 129 -7.41 -2.58 -14.46
N PHE A 130 -7.15 -3.65 -13.73
CA PHE A 130 -8.23 -4.49 -13.22
C PHE A 130 -8.88 -3.82 -12.02
N GLU A 131 -10.17 -3.48 -12.15
CA GLU A 131 -10.96 -2.89 -11.08
C GLU A 131 -11.48 -4.00 -10.16
N MET A 132 -10.85 -4.16 -9.01
CA MET A 132 -11.29 -5.08 -7.96
C MET A 132 -12.67 -4.66 -7.44
N GLY A 133 -13.47 -5.58 -6.98
CA GLY A 133 -14.85 -5.33 -6.56
C GLY A 133 -15.84 -5.43 -7.74
N ARG A 134 -15.63 -4.70 -8.82
CA ARG A 134 -16.32 -4.90 -10.10
C ARG A 134 -15.84 -6.16 -10.80
N ASN A 135 -14.58 -6.51 -10.61
CA ASN A 135 -13.89 -7.65 -11.19
C ASN A 135 -13.87 -7.64 -12.73
N ASP A 136 -13.53 -6.50 -13.29
CA ASP A 136 -13.44 -6.28 -14.73
C ASP A 136 -12.31 -5.30 -15.08
N TRP A 137 -11.88 -5.27 -16.34
CA TRP A 137 -10.81 -4.39 -16.82
C TRP A 137 -11.33 -3.00 -17.17
N ARG A 138 -10.68 -1.97 -16.64
CA ARG A 138 -10.86 -0.56 -17.04
C ARG A 138 -9.67 -0.06 -17.82
N LYS A 139 -9.96 0.73 -18.87
CA LYS A 139 -8.92 1.30 -19.74
C LYS A 139 -8.86 2.81 -19.57
N PHE A 140 -7.64 3.35 -19.50
CA PHE A 140 -7.37 4.76 -19.31
C PHE A 140 -6.35 5.27 -20.33
N ASP A 141 -6.51 6.54 -20.74
CA ASP A 141 -5.57 7.22 -21.65
C ASP A 141 -4.34 7.74 -20.91
N LYS A 142 -4.48 8.05 -19.61
CA LYS A 142 -3.44 8.55 -18.70
C LYS A 142 -3.61 7.93 -17.34
N TRP A 143 -2.54 7.91 -16.54
CA TRP A 143 -2.60 7.45 -15.15
C TRP A 143 -3.67 8.22 -14.37
N PRO A 144 -4.65 7.52 -13.76
CA PRO A 144 -5.73 8.16 -13.04
C PRO A 144 -5.24 8.69 -11.69
N ASN A 145 -5.01 10.00 -11.59
CA ASN A 145 -4.53 10.62 -10.35
C ASN A 145 -4.95 12.09 -10.20
N ASN A 146 -6.02 12.52 -10.85
CA ASN A 146 -6.32 13.93 -10.98
C ASN A 146 -7.35 14.48 -9.98
N ASN A 147 -8.16 13.65 -9.33
CA ASN A 147 -9.23 14.10 -8.44
C ASN A 147 -9.12 13.38 -7.09
N HIS A 148 -8.43 14.00 -6.14
CA HIS A 148 -8.45 13.50 -4.76
C HIS A 148 -9.59 14.15 -3.98
N LYS A 149 -10.41 13.31 -3.34
CA LYS A 149 -11.39 13.74 -2.35
C LYS A 149 -10.84 13.44 -0.96
N SER A 150 -10.88 14.45 -0.09
CA SER A 150 -10.48 14.31 1.31
C SER A 150 -11.61 13.71 2.13
N TYR A 151 -11.24 12.78 3.02
CA TYR A 151 -12.06 12.31 4.11
C TYR A 151 -11.27 12.46 5.41
N PHE A 152 -11.88 13.04 6.42
CA PHE A 152 -11.26 13.34 7.69
C PHE A 152 -11.53 12.23 8.70
N LEU A 153 -10.55 11.94 9.53
CA LEU A 153 -10.72 11.07 10.68
C LEU A 153 -11.44 11.86 11.77
N ALA A 154 -12.48 11.25 12.31
CA ALA A 154 -13.20 11.76 13.48
C ALA A 154 -13.38 10.61 14.48
N SER A 155 -13.32 10.92 15.78
CA SER A 155 -13.35 9.90 16.83
C SER A 155 -13.98 10.42 18.10
N THR A 156 -14.39 9.47 18.94
CA THR A 156 -14.79 9.71 20.33
C THR A 156 -13.62 9.51 21.32
N GLY A 157 -12.41 9.25 20.83
CA GLY A 157 -11.22 8.88 21.62
C GLY A 157 -11.12 7.38 21.91
N LEU A 158 -11.97 6.56 21.30
CA LEU A 158 -12.06 5.12 21.56
C LEU A 158 -11.91 4.26 20.29
N ALA A 159 -11.27 4.79 19.22
CA ALA A 159 -11.14 4.09 17.94
C ALA A 159 -10.31 2.77 18.03
N ALA A 160 -9.51 2.59 19.10
CA ALA A 160 -8.82 1.34 19.40
C ALA A 160 -9.68 0.33 20.20
N MET A 161 -10.84 0.75 20.70
CA MET A 161 -11.64 -0.04 21.66
C MET A 161 -13.01 -0.41 21.10
N ARG A 162 -13.53 0.38 20.16
CA ARG A 162 -14.89 0.25 19.64
C ARG A 162 -14.90 0.54 18.14
N GLU A 163 -15.49 -0.35 17.36
CA GLU A 163 -15.60 -0.22 15.91
C GLU A 163 -16.43 0.98 15.44
N ASP A 164 -17.34 1.47 16.28
CA ASP A 164 -18.23 2.61 15.99
C ASP A 164 -17.68 3.95 16.50
N ALA A 165 -16.51 3.96 17.17
CA ALA A 165 -15.93 5.15 17.74
C ALA A 165 -15.11 5.99 16.75
N GLY A 166 -14.43 5.34 15.80
CA GLY A 166 -13.69 5.98 14.73
C GLY A 166 -14.51 6.01 13.43
N ILE A 167 -14.70 7.20 12.86
CA ILE A 167 -15.47 7.40 11.62
C ILE A 167 -14.69 8.23 10.60
N LEU A 168 -15.06 8.08 9.34
CA LEU A 168 -14.53 8.86 8.21
C LEU A 168 -15.61 9.78 7.68
N THR A 169 -15.32 11.08 7.65
CA THR A 169 -16.28 12.14 7.31
C THR A 169 -15.77 13.04 6.19
N GLU A 170 -16.66 13.65 5.42
CA GLU A 170 -16.29 14.60 4.35
C GLU A 170 -15.91 15.98 4.89
N SER A 171 -16.20 16.27 6.13
CA SER A 171 -15.86 17.53 6.80
C SER A 171 -15.01 17.28 8.03
N CYS A 172 -14.02 18.14 8.25
CA CYS A 172 -13.23 18.11 9.48
C CYS A 172 -14.09 18.50 10.69
N ALA A 173 -13.92 17.78 11.80
CA ALA A 173 -14.57 18.14 13.07
C ALA A 173 -13.93 19.42 13.65
N ASP A 174 -14.75 20.29 14.25
CA ASP A 174 -14.28 21.54 14.87
C ASP A 174 -13.43 21.27 16.14
N ALA A 175 -13.82 20.26 16.91
CA ALA A 175 -13.11 19.85 18.12
C ALA A 175 -12.04 18.81 17.79
N CYS A 176 -10.89 18.94 18.45
CA CYS A 176 -9.84 17.92 18.41
C CYS A 176 -10.15 16.80 19.40
N THR A 177 -9.99 15.57 18.97
CA THR A 177 -10.07 14.36 19.80
C THR A 177 -8.85 13.51 19.55
N ASP A 178 -8.29 12.90 20.59
CA ASP A 178 -7.12 12.06 20.53
C ASP A 178 -7.49 10.59 20.73
N ASP A 179 -7.03 9.72 19.82
CA ASP A 179 -7.04 8.29 20.00
C ASP A 179 -5.64 7.81 20.44
N ILE A 180 -5.60 7.10 21.55
CA ILE A 180 -4.33 6.60 22.12
C ILE A 180 -4.29 5.10 21.96
N PHE A 181 -3.13 4.59 21.49
CA PHE A 181 -2.88 3.16 21.40
C PHE A 181 -1.42 2.84 21.72
N VAL A 182 -1.14 1.58 22.03
CA VAL A 182 0.18 1.14 22.51
C VAL A 182 0.78 0.15 21.54
N HIS A 183 2.02 0.40 21.12
CA HIS A 183 2.83 -0.57 20.41
C HIS A 183 3.69 -1.35 21.38
N ASP A 184 3.49 -2.66 21.41
CA ASP A 184 4.32 -3.63 22.13
C ASP A 184 5.23 -4.36 21.12
N PRO A 185 6.57 -4.07 21.09
CA PRO A 185 7.47 -4.70 20.14
C PRO A 185 7.59 -6.23 20.28
N TRP A 186 7.22 -6.78 21.43
CA TRP A 186 7.21 -8.24 21.65
C TRP A 186 5.90 -8.89 21.19
N ARG A 187 4.85 -8.10 20.95
CA ARG A 187 3.54 -8.56 20.49
C ARG A 187 3.03 -7.70 19.33
N PRO A 188 3.85 -7.51 18.29
CA PRO A 188 3.50 -6.60 17.20
C PRO A 188 2.21 -7.00 16.51
N VAL A 189 1.52 -6.03 15.93
CA VAL A 189 0.37 -6.31 15.05
C VAL A 189 0.84 -7.17 13.89
N PRO A 190 0.21 -8.35 13.67
CA PRO A 190 0.60 -9.24 12.59
C PRO A 190 0.17 -8.70 11.23
N SER A 191 0.99 -8.97 10.21
CA SER A 191 0.58 -8.76 8.82
C SER A 191 -0.42 -9.84 8.38
N LEU A 192 -1.39 -9.43 7.58
CA LEU A 192 -2.37 -10.34 7.01
C LEU A 192 -2.70 -9.88 5.58
N GLY A 193 -2.24 -10.65 4.59
CA GLY A 193 -2.43 -10.30 3.19
C GLY A 193 -1.73 -9.01 2.76
N GLY A 194 -2.32 -8.31 1.79
CA GLY A 194 -1.71 -7.14 1.15
C GLY A 194 -0.60 -7.52 0.18
N HIS A 195 0.29 -6.58 -0.13
CA HIS A 195 1.37 -6.79 -1.10
C HIS A 195 2.70 -7.22 -0.46
N ALA A 196 2.86 -7.02 0.84
CA ALA A 196 4.13 -7.24 1.54
C ALA A 196 4.12 -8.46 2.47
N ALA A 197 3.00 -9.16 2.62
CA ALA A 197 2.89 -10.38 3.44
C ALA A 197 2.81 -11.65 2.59
N PHE A 198 3.00 -12.79 3.22
CA PHE A 198 2.75 -14.09 2.61
C PHE A 198 1.74 -14.88 3.46
N PRO A 199 0.65 -15.38 2.82
CA PRO A 199 0.26 -15.17 1.42
C PRO A 199 -0.15 -13.72 1.15
N ALA A 200 0.20 -13.22 -0.06
CA ALA A 200 -0.26 -11.91 -0.53
C ALA A 200 -1.73 -11.96 -0.94
N GLY A 201 -2.37 -10.78 -1.04
CA GLY A 201 -3.75 -10.66 -1.52
C GLY A 201 -4.70 -10.08 -0.49
N ALA A 202 -5.98 -10.01 -0.87
CA ALA A 202 -7.04 -9.60 0.05
C ALA A 202 -7.33 -10.70 1.06
N MET A 203 -7.36 -10.35 2.35
CA MET A 203 -7.64 -11.26 3.46
C MET A 203 -8.68 -10.65 4.38
N GLU A 204 -9.43 -11.50 5.05
CA GLU A 204 -10.41 -11.08 6.05
C GLU A 204 -9.70 -10.60 7.31
N ARG A 205 -9.98 -9.36 7.78
CA ARG A 205 -9.20 -8.67 8.79
C ARG A 205 -9.88 -8.43 10.12
N SER A 206 -11.13 -8.79 10.30
CA SER A 206 -11.90 -8.46 11.52
C SER A 206 -11.16 -8.84 12.81
N THR A 207 -10.45 -9.98 12.80
CA THR A 207 -9.68 -10.45 13.96
C THR A 207 -8.44 -9.59 14.27
N ILE A 208 -7.90 -8.88 13.29
CA ILE A 208 -6.79 -7.93 13.48
C ILE A 208 -7.35 -6.56 13.87
N ASP A 209 -8.41 -6.12 13.22
CA ASP A 209 -9.01 -4.81 13.43
C ASP A 209 -9.66 -4.67 14.83
N CYS A 210 -10.04 -5.78 15.49
CA CYS A 210 -10.56 -5.76 16.86
C CYS A 210 -9.48 -5.69 17.96
N ARG A 211 -8.18 -5.62 17.59
CA ARG A 211 -7.10 -5.48 18.57
C ARG A 211 -7.05 -4.07 19.13
N THR A 212 -6.67 -3.92 20.40
CA THR A 212 -6.54 -2.62 21.08
C THR A 212 -5.29 -1.80 20.66
N ASP A 213 -4.42 -2.39 19.83
CA ASP A 213 -3.25 -1.75 19.23
C ASP A 213 -3.47 -1.43 17.73
N VAL A 214 -4.74 -1.44 17.29
CA VAL A 214 -5.19 -1.04 15.96
C VAL A 214 -6.31 -0.02 16.09
N LEU A 215 -6.13 1.18 15.52
CA LEU A 215 -7.19 2.17 15.38
C LEU A 215 -7.99 1.87 14.11
N THR A 216 -9.31 1.95 14.18
CA THR A 216 -10.19 1.78 13.02
C THR A 216 -11.08 2.97 12.81
N TYR A 217 -11.12 3.48 11.56
CA TYR A 217 -12.00 4.56 11.12
C TYR A 217 -12.81 4.07 9.94
N THR A 218 -14.13 4.03 10.09
CA THR A 218 -15.03 3.43 9.09
C THR A 218 -15.97 4.51 8.52
N SER A 219 -16.18 4.49 7.20
CA SER A 219 -17.15 5.37 6.55
C SER A 219 -18.58 4.94 6.87
N ALA A 220 -19.54 5.85 6.67
CA ALA A 220 -20.93 5.43 6.54
C ALA A 220 -21.09 4.47 5.35
N PRO A 221 -22.11 3.58 5.37
CA PRO A 221 -22.46 2.78 4.19
C PRO A 221 -22.71 3.66 2.97
N LEU A 222 -22.12 3.28 1.83
CA LEU A 222 -22.17 4.06 0.60
C LEU A 222 -23.60 4.10 0.01
N THR A 223 -24.02 5.27 -0.45
CA THR A 223 -25.30 5.46 -1.13
C THR A 223 -25.27 5.17 -2.63
N ALA A 224 -24.07 5.12 -3.20
CA ALA A 224 -23.78 4.76 -4.59
C ALA A 224 -22.42 4.03 -4.62
N ASP A 225 -22.13 3.38 -5.75
CA ASP A 225 -20.81 2.75 -5.94
C ASP A 225 -19.71 3.80 -5.90
N LEU A 226 -18.60 3.48 -5.24
CA LEU A 226 -17.40 4.31 -5.16
C LEU A 226 -16.28 3.66 -5.99
N HIS A 227 -15.80 4.38 -7.00
CA HIS A 227 -14.72 3.93 -7.87
C HIS A 227 -13.43 4.67 -7.54
N LEU A 228 -12.40 3.93 -7.21
CA LEU A 228 -11.06 4.43 -6.88
C LEU A 228 -10.06 3.95 -7.93
N ALA A 229 -9.20 4.83 -8.43
CA ALA A 229 -8.07 4.43 -9.26
C ALA A 229 -6.91 5.41 -9.09
N GLY A 230 -5.73 4.91 -8.72
CA GLY A 230 -4.53 5.72 -8.55
C GLY A 230 -3.90 5.62 -7.16
N ASP A 231 -3.19 6.68 -6.78
CA ASP A 231 -2.43 6.75 -5.55
C ASP A 231 -3.29 7.26 -4.39
N ILE A 232 -3.31 6.53 -3.28
CA ILE A 232 -4.02 6.92 -2.05
C ILE A 232 -2.99 7.46 -1.06
N ILE A 233 -3.34 8.56 -0.39
CA ILE A 233 -2.47 9.22 0.58
C ILE A 233 -3.21 9.34 1.91
N VAL A 234 -2.55 8.96 2.99
CA VAL A 234 -3.03 9.16 4.36
C VAL A 234 -2.12 10.16 5.04
N GLU A 235 -2.68 11.19 5.64
CA GLU A 235 -1.98 12.21 6.40
C GLU A 235 -2.48 12.13 7.85
N VAL A 236 -1.59 11.75 8.77
CA VAL A 236 -1.93 11.47 10.17
C VAL A 236 -1.19 12.41 11.09
N CYS A 237 -1.92 13.18 11.87
CA CYS A 237 -1.35 13.95 12.99
C CYS A 237 -1.07 12.97 14.14
N CYS A 238 0.12 12.39 14.15
CA CYS A 238 0.54 11.38 15.11
C CYS A 238 1.79 11.80 15.87
N THR A 239 1.76 11.60 17.19
CA THR A 239 2.91 11.77 18.08
C THR A 239 3.16 10.47 18.85
N ALA A 240 4.37 10.31 19.38
CA ALA A 240 4.77 9.17 20.20
C ALA A 240 5.71 9.58 21.32
N ASP A 241 5.75 8.78 22.38
CA ASP A 241 6.68 8.92 23.51
C ASP A 241 8.08 8.31 23.24
N ALA A 242 8.42 8.12 21.96
CA ALA A 242 9.66 7.52 21.49
C ALA A 242 10.35 8.40 20.43
N GLN A 243 11.65 8.19 20.22
CA GLN A 243 12.44 8.90 19.21
C GLN A 243 12.06 8.54 17.77
N SER A 244 11.58 7.32 17.57
CA SER A 244 11.04 6.87 16.30
C SER A 244 9.88 5.91 16.53
N PHE A 245 8.95 5.89 15.59
CA PHE A 245 7.83 4.96 15.58
C PHE A 245 7.46 4.63 14.15
N ASP A 246 6.68 3.59 13.97
CA ASP A 246 6.18 3.20 12.66
C ASP A 246 4.68 3.45 12.56
N LEU A 247 4.21 3.74 11.37
CA LEU A 247 2.78 3.74 11.04
C LEU A 247 2.52 2.86 9.83
N CYS A 248 1.60 1.92 10.00
CA CYS A 248 1.04 1.11 8.94
C CYS A 248 -0.42 1.52 8.74
N ALA A 249 -0.76 1.92 7.52
CA ALA A 249 -2.11 2.27 7.12
C ALA A 249 -2.63 1.21 6.15
N ILE A 250 -3.78 0.62 6.47
CA ILE A 250 -4.42 -0.42 5.64
C ILE A 250 -5.82 0.03 5.30
N LEU A 251 -6.17 -0.02 4.01
CA LEU A 251 -7.49 0.31 3.54
C LEU A 251 -8.24 -0.97 3.16
N SER A 252 -9.46 -1.09 3.67
CA SER A 252 -10.30 -2.27 3.53
C SER A 252 -11.72 -1.92 3.09
N GLU A 253 -12.36 -2.85 2.38
CA GLU A 253 -13.80 -2.83 2.16
C GLU A 253 -14.48 -3.55 3.33
N VAL A 254 -15.50 -2.91 3.89
CA VAL A 254 -16.40 -3.49 4.88
C VAL A 254 -17.69 -3.85 4.17
N LYS A 255 -17.93 -5.16 4.02
CA LYS A 255 -19.15 -5.68 3.40
C LYS A 255 -20.38 -5.43 4.29
N ASP A 256 -21.55 -5.40 3.72
CA ASP A 256 -22.83 -5.37 4.44
C ASP A 256 -22.99 -6.56 5.40
N SER A 257 -22.33 -7.68 5.11
CA SER A 257 -22.24 -8.86 6.00
C SER A 257 -21.37 -8.63 7.25
N GLY A 258 -20.61 -7.52 7.33
CA GLY A 258 -19.64 -7.24 8.38
C GLY A 258 -18.23 -7.77 8.11
N SER A 259 -17.99 -8.54 7.04
CA SER A 259 -16.66 -9.02 6.68
C SER A 259 -15.79 -7.87 6.16
N VAL A 260 -14.50 -7.86 6.53
CA VAL A 260 -13.56 -6.77 6.22
C VAL A 260 -12.39 -7.30 5.39
N TYR A 261 -12.26 -6.86 4.13
CA TYR A 261 -11.19 -7.31 3.24
C TYR A 261 -10.27 -6.16 2.84
N ASN A 262 -8.97 -6.29 3.12
CA ASN A 262 -7.98 -5.30 2.71
C ASN A 262 -7.75 -5.31 1.20
N PHE A 263 -7.50 -4.15 0.61
CA PHE A 263 -7.19 -4.01 -0.81
C PHE A 263 -5.94 -3.17 -1.11
N THR A 264 -5.49 -2.33 -0.18
CA THR A 264 -4.20 -1.63 -0.28
C THR A 264 -3.66 -1.27 1.09
N GLN A 265 -2.35 -1.00 1.15
CA GLN A 265 -1.66 -0.65 2.37
C GLN A 265 -0.43 0.23 2.10
N GLY A 266 0.00 0.96 3.13
CA GLY A 266 1.23 1.73 3.16
C GLY A 266 1.90 1.66 4.53
N TYR A 267 3.20 1.93 4.56
CA TYR A 267 4.01 1.89 5.76
C TYR A 267 5.04 3.01 5.72
N VAL A 268 5.31 3.58 6.87
CA VAL A 268 6.35 4.59 7.05
C VAL A 268 7.00 4.46 8.42
N ARG A 269 8.33 4.61 8.48
CA ARG A 269 9.07 4.83 9.71
C ARG A 269 9.24 6.32 9.93
N VAL A 270 8.78 6.80 11.07
CA VAL A 270 8.77 8.22 11.45
C VAL A 270 9.89 8.46 12.44
N ASN A 271 10.75 9.43 12.14
CA ASN A 271 11.66 10.02 13.10
C ASN A 271 10.98 11.29 13.64
N SER A 272 11.05 11.52 14.93
CA SER A 272 10.29 12.57 15.64
C SER A 272 10.27 13.92 14.92
N GLY A 273 9.10 14.55 14.80
CA GLY A 273 8.91 15.95 14.42
C GLY A 273 8.09 16.23 13.17
N GLU A 274 7.77 15.26 12.32
CA GLU A 274 6.93 15.48 11.14
C GLU A 274 5.44 15.30 11.47
N ILE A 275 4.68 16.40 11.44
CA ILE A 275 3.22 16.39 11.60
C ILE A 275 2.62 17.29 10.52
N PRO A 276 1.67 16.78 9.71
CA PRO A 276 1.17 15.40 9.68
C PRO A 276 2.19 14.41 9.06
N VAL A 277 2.16 13.18 9.55
CA VAL A 277 2.88 12.06 8.94
C VAL A 277 2.19 11.66 7.65
N ARG A 278 2.92 11.66 6.54
CA ARG A 278 2.38 11.32 5.23
C ARG A 278 2.70 9.88 4.84
N ILE A 279 1.67 9.06 4.64
CA ILE A 279 1.76 7.66 4.24
C ILE A 279 1.19 7.51 2.83
N VAL A 280 2.02 7.13 1.88
CA VAL A 280 1.57 6.81 0.52
C VAL A 280 1.28 5.32 0.45
N LEU A 281 0.01 4.95 0.23
CA LEU A 281 -0.39 3.56 0.05
C LEU A 281 0.04 3.06 -1.33
N GLN A 282 0.14 1.75 -1.51
CA GLN A 282 0.27 1.19 -2.85
C GLN A 282 -0.93 1.58 -3.70
N SER A 283 -0.67 1.98 -4.94
CA SER A 283 -1.74 2.35 -5.88
C SER A 283 -2.72 1.20 -6.07
N THR A 284 -3.97 1.52 -6.39
CA THR A 284 -5.04 0.52 -6.55
C THR A 284 -6.04 0.93 -7.61
N CYS A 285 -6.87 -0.02 -8.02
CA CYS A 285 -8.12 0.23 -8.76
C CYS A 285 -9.21 -0.65 -8.13
N MET A 286 -10.21 0.00 -7.52
CA MET A 286 -11.20 -0.67 -6.67
C MET A 286 -12.57 -0.03 -6.80
N GLN A 287 -13.60 -0.84 -6.98
CA GLN A 287 -14.99 -0.46 -6.76
C GLN A 287 -15.44 -0.95 -5.39
N ILE A 288 -15.95 -0.04 -4.56
CA ILE A 288 -16.67 -0.38 -3.35
C ILE A 288 -18.16 -0.22 -3.64
N ALA A 289 -18.91 -1.30 -3.56
CA ALA A 289 -20.31 -1.32 -3.95
C ALA A 289 -21.19 -0.51 -2.99
N LYS A 290 -22.29 0.03 -3.52
CA LYS A 290 -23.37 0.63 -2.72
C LYS A 290 -23.79 -0.32 -1.59
N GLY A 291 -24.01 0.23 -0.39
CA GLY A 291 -24.35 -0.51 0.82
C GLY A 291 -23.13 -0.99 1.62
N ASN A 292 -21.98 -1.18 0.99
CA ASN A 292 -20.72 -1.44 1.70
C ASN A 292 -20.13 -0.14 2.26
N ALA A 293 -19.18 -0.28 3.16
CA ALA A 293 -18.38 0.83 3.68
C ALA A 293 -16.89 0.57 3.39
N TRP A 294 -16.05 1.55 3.68
CA TRP A 294 -14.61 1.37 3.65
C TRP A 294 -14.01 1.81 4.99
N ARG A 295 -12.88 1.19 5.33
CA ARG A 295 -12.23 1.34 6.63
C ARG A 295 -10.75 1.61 6.44
N LEU A 296 -10.24 2.62 7.15
CA LEU A 296 -8.84 2.83 7.39
C LEU A 296 -8.47 2.21 8.75
N SER A 297 -7.49 1.29 8.74
CA SER A 297 -6.90 0.73 9.95
C SER A 297 -5.49 1.27 10.11
N LEU A 298 -5.14 1.82 11.28
CA LEU A 298 -3.81 2.33 11.62
C LEU A 298 -3.21 1.50 12.75
N SER A 299 -1.95 1.12 12.60
CA SER A 299 -1.18 0.40 13.62
C SER A 299 0.29 0.82 13.58
N ALA A 300 1.04 0.53 14.65
CA ALA A 300 2.47 0.83 14.70
C ALA A 300 3.36 -0.37 14.33
N ALA A 301 2.78 -1.43 13.80
CA ALA A 301 3.49 -2.59 13.27
C ALA A 301 2.64 -3.33 12.24
N CYS A 302 3.32 -4.11 11.40
CA CYS A 302 2.71 -5.04 10.45
C CYS A 302 3.72 -6.17 10.20
N PHE A 303 3.97 -6.99 11.23
CA PHE A 303 5.01 -8.02 11.23
C PHE A 303 4.47 -9.36 10.69
N PRO A 304 5.21 -10.12 9.88
CA PRO A 304 6.59 -9.90 9.44
C PRO A 304 6.74 -9.15 8.10
N ALA A 305 5.69 -8.54 7.56
CA ALA A 305 5.80 -7.79 6.31
C ALA A 305 6.82 -6.63 6.40
N TYR A 306 6.88 -6.00 7.58
CA TYR A 306 7.87 -4.96 7.91
C TYR A 306 8.54 -5.28 9.25
N GLU A 307 9.80 -4.84 9.39
CA GLU A 307 10.54 -4.99 10.64
C GLU A 307 9.87 -4.19 11.76
N VAL A 308 9.86 -4.76 12.96
CA VAL A 308 9.29 -4.10 14.15
C VAL A 308 10.20 -2.97 14.62
N ASN A 309 9.65 -1.78 14.83
CA ASN A 309 10.37 -0.70 15.46
C ASN A 309 10.57 -1.00 16.94
N PRO A 310 11.82 -1.03 17.42
CA PRO A 310 12.13 -1.35 18.82
C PRO A 310 11.89 -0.20 19.78
N GLY A 311 11.55 1.02 19.30
CA GLY A 311 11.33 2.21 20.13
C GLY A 311 12.60 2.78 20.78
N THR A 312 13.78 2.31 20.39
CA THR A 312 15.06 2.70 21.01
C THR A 312 15.72 3.89 20.33
N GLY A 313 15.33 4.22 19.10
CA GLY A 313 16.04 5.17 18.24
C GLY A 313 17.37 4.65 17.71
N ALA A 314 17.69 3.38 17.93
CA ALA A 314 18.87 2.75 17.35
C ALA A 314 18.74 2.66 15.81
N PRO A 315 19.88 2.63 15.08
CA PRO A 315 19.86 2.35 13.65
C PRO A 315 19.12 1.05 13.34
N ASP A 316 18.50 0.99 12.15
CA ASP A 316 17.74 -0.16 11.71
C ASP A 316 18.60 -1.44 11.75
N GLY A 317 18.03 -2.51 12.32
CA GLY A 317 18.70 -3.79 12.43
C GLY A 317 19.77 -3.93 13.54
N GLU A 318 20.05 -2.89 14.33
CA GLU A 318 21.06 -2.93 15.40
C GLU A 318 20.46 -3.20 16.78
N ALA A 319 19.20 -2.85 17.01
CA ALA A 319 18.56 -3.06 18.30
C ALA A 319 18.35 -4.55 18.60
N ARG A 320 18.59 -4.92 19.85
CA ARG A 320 18.24 -6.26 20.34
C ARG A 320 16.82 -6.25 20.88
N ALA A 321 16.14 -7.40 20.81
CA ALA A 321 14.78 -7.53 21.34
C ALA A 321 14.69 -7.16 22.84
N ILE A 322 15.75 -7.41 23.62
CA ILE A 322 15.77 -7.08 25.06
C ILE A 322 15.85 -5.57 25.32
N ASP A 323 16.33 -4.79 24.36
CA ASP A 323 16.45 -3.34 24.48
C ASP A 323 15.17 -2.61 24.03
N ALA A 324 14.23 -3.34 23.43
CA ALA A 324 12.99 -2.78 22.93
C ALA A 324 12.15 -2.13 24.03
N LYS A 325 11.36 -1.13 23.66
CA LYS A 325 10.49 -0.36 24.57
C LYS A 325 9.09 -0.32 24.03
N ILE A 326 8.14 -0.34 24.94
CA ILE A 326 6.74 -0.05 24.62
C ILE A 326 6.64 1.42 24.19
N ILE A 327 5.88 1.68 23.16
CA ILE A 327 5.62 3.03 22.63
C ILE A 327 4.15 3.35 22.78
N THR A 328 3.84 4.51 23.35
CA THR A 328 2.49 5.08 23.36
C THR A 328 2.37 6.06 22.20
N LEU A 329 1.39 5.85 21.33
CA LEU A 329 1.11 6.71 20.20
C LEU A 329 -0.23 7.42 20.40
N THR A 330 -0.28 8.67 19.95
CA THR A 330 -1.48 9.50 19.96
C THR A 330 -1.76 9.96 18.54
N VAL A 331 -2.95 9.65 18.04
CA VAL A 331 -3.47 10.14 16.75
C VAL A 331 -4.53 11.19 17.03
N SER A 332 -4.30 12.42 16.56
CA SER A 332 -5.22 13.53 16.72
C SER A 332 -6.16 13.66 15.53
N CYS A 333 -7.43 13.88 15.80
CA CYS A 333 -8.52 14.01 14.83
C CYS A 333 -9.26 15.32 15.01
N GLY A 334 -9.37 16.13 13.96
CA GLY A 334 -10.13 17.39 14.00
C GLY A 334 -9.37 18.61 14.54
N GLY A 335 -10.05 19.76 14.62
CA GLY A 335 -9.50 21.02 15.08
C GLY A 335 -8.29 21.46 14.26
N ASN A 336 -7.19 21.79 14.96
CA ASN A 336 -5.92 22.19 14.32
C ASN A 336 -5.05 21.01 13.83
N PHE A 337 -5.49 19.78 14.03
CA PHE A 337 -4.76 18.56 13.69
C PHE A 337 -5.61 17.60 12.85
N PRO A 338 -6.02 18.01 11.64
CA PRO A 338 -6.90 17.23 10.79
C PRO A 338 -6.16 16.06 10.17
N SER A 339 -6.24 14.88 10.79
CA SER A 339 -5.86 13.63 10.12
C SER A 339 -6.86 13.32 9.01
N GLN A 340 -6.36 12.94 7.83
CA GLN A 340 -7.20 12.72 6.64
C GLN A 340 -6.67 11.63 5.71
N ILE A 341 -7.55 11.16 4.85
CA ILE A 341 -7.21 10.33 3.70
C ILE A 341 -7.66 11.01 2.40
N LEU A 342 -6.79 10.96 1.40
CA LEU A 342 -7.00 11.52 0.07
C LEU A 342 -7.25 10.35 -0.89
N LEU A 343 -8.48 10.21 -1.37
CA LEU A 343 -8.91 9.12 -2.26
C LEU A 343 -8.97 9.60 -3.71
N PRO A 344 -8.32 8.89 -4.66
CA PRO A 344 -8.38 9.19 -6.10
C PRO A 344 -9.69 8.66 -6.69
N ILE A 345 -10.74 9.48 -6.66
CA ILE A 345 -12.06 9.09 -7.15
C ILE A 345 -12.10 9.24 -8.68
N VAL A 346 -12.66 8.25 -9.34
CA VAL A 346 -12.90 8.22 -10.79
C VAL A 346 -14.38 7.91 -11.08
N ASP A 347 -14.88 8.42 -12.21
CA ASP A 347 -16.28 8.21 -12.67
C ASP A 347 -16.51 6.78 -13.16
#